data_aa84971f414313e50105ff879e1b4fe1
#
_entry.id   aa84971f414313e50105ff879e1b4fe1
#
_cell.length_a   1.000
_cell.length_b   1.000
_cell.length_c   1.000
_cell.angle_alpha   90.00
_cell.angle_beta   90.00
_cell.angle_gamma   90.00
#
_symmetry.space_group_name_H-M   'P 1'
#
loop_
_entity.id
_entity.type
_entity.pdbx_description
1 polymer ?
#
loop_
_entity_poly.entity_id
_entity_poly.type
_entity_poly.pdbx_seq_one_letter_code
_entity_poly.pdbx_strand_id
1 'polypeptide(L)'
;MTIKVGINGFGRIGRIVFRAAQERSDVEIVAINDLLDADYMAYMLKYDSTHGRFKGTVEVKDGHLVVNGKTIRVTSERDPANLKWNEVGVDVVAEATGIFLTDETARKHIAAGAKKVVLTGPSKDDTPMFVMGVNHSAYAGQDIVSNASCTTNCLAPLAKVINDKFGIVEGLMTTVHATTATQKTVDGPSAKDWRGGRGAAQNIIPSSTGAAKAVGKVIPELNGKLTGMSFRVPTPNVSVVDLTARLEKPATYKEICEAIKEAAEGELKGILGYTEDDVVSTDFNGEKLTSVFDAKAGIALNDNFVKLVSWYDNETGYSNKVLDLVAHISK
;
A
#
# COMPACT_ATOMS: atom_id res chain seq x y z
N MET A 1 -5.63 -0.41 -24.83
CA MET A 1 -5.95 1.03 -24.60
C MET A 1 -5.30 1.42 -23.29
N THR A 2 -4.76 2.63 -23.16
CA THR A 2 -4.20 3.14 -21.91
C THR A 2 -5.34 3.51 -20.97
N ILE A 3 -5.27 3.03 -19.71
CA ILE A 3 -6.28 3.30 -18.69
C ILE A 3 -6.10 4.71 -18.15
N LYS A 4 -7.13 5.52 -18.21
CA LYS A 4 -7.14 6.89 -17.69
C LYS A 4 -7.48 6.90 -16.21
N VAL A 5 -6.56 7.39 -15.40
CA VAL A 5 -6.67 7.39 -13.94
C VAL A 5 -6.85 8.81 -13.42
N GLY A 6 -7.83 8.99 -12.54
CA GLY A 6 -7.97 10.16 -11.68
C GLY A 6 -7.41 9.86 -10.28
N ILE A 7 -6.77 10.84 -9.66
CA ILE A 7 -6.31 10.73 -8.27
C ILE A 7 -7.12 11.69 -7.41
N ASN A 8 -7.76 11.17 -6.37
CA ASN A 8 -8.39 12.00 -5.34
C ASN A 8 -7.52 11.99 -4.08
N GLY A 9 -6.92 13.13 -3.75
CA GLY A 9 -5.94 13.29 -2.67
C GLY A 9 -4.49 13.18 -3.17
N PHE A 10 -3.76 14.29 -3.12
CA PHE A 10 -2.36 14.38 -3.59
C PHE A 10 -1.37 14.41 -2.41
N GLY A 11 -1.69 13.64 -1.35
CA GLY A 11 -0.82 13.34 -0.22
C GLY A 11 0.35 12.42 -0.60
N ARG A 12 0.97 11.78 0.39
CA ARG A 12 2.11 10.86 0.14
C ARG A 12 1.75 9.81 -0.94
N ILE A 13 0.71 9.03 -0.70
CA ILE A 13 0.35 7.92 -1.60
C ILE A 13 -0.09 8.43 -2.97
N GLY A 14 -0.96 9.46 -3.05
CA GLY A 14 -1.38 10.02 -4.33
C GLY A 14 -0.20 10.50 -5.19
N ARG A 15 0.81 11.15 -4.58
CA ARG A 15 2.02 11.59 -5.30
C ARG A 15 2.91 10.42 -5.74
N ILE A 16 3.05 9.38 -4.92
CA ILE A 16 3.88 8.22 -5.30
C ILE A 16 3.16 7.38 -6.37
N VAL A 17 1.83 7.21 -6.29
CA VAL A 17 1.03 6.63 -7.39
C VAL A 17 1.23 7.42 -8.68
N PHE A 18 1.20 8.76 -8.61
CA PHE A 18 1.48 9.61 -9.77
C PHE A 18 2.87 9.36 -10.35
N ARG A 19 3.92 9.35 -9.50
CA ARG A 19 5.30 9.09 -9.92
C ARG A 19 5.45 7.70 -10.52
N ALA A 20 4.89 6.68 -9.92
CA ALA A 20 4.93 5.31 -10.42
C ALA A 20 4.22 5.17 -11.78
N ALA A 21 3.13 5.89 -12.00
CA ALA A 21 2.42 5.90 -13.28
C ALA A 21 3.25 6.48 -14.43
N GLN A 22 4.20 7.40 -14.15
CA GLN A 22 5.09 7.94 -15.19
C GLN A 22 6.08 6.91 -15.76
N GLU A 23 6.30 5.81 -15.07
CA GLU A 23 7.17 4.72 -15.50
C GLU A 23 6.39 3.59 -16.22
N ARG A 24 5.08 3.80 -16.47
CA ARG A 24 4.18 2.80 -17.05
C ARG A 24 3.58 3.30 -18.37
N SER A 25 3.26 2.37 -19.26
CA SER A 25 2.62 2.64 -20.55
C SER A 25 1.14 2.22 -20.59
N ASP A 26 0.70 1.44 -19.61
CA ASP A 26 -0.67 0.90 -19.52
C ASP A 26 -1.64 1.81 -18.78
N VAL A 27 -1.13 2.79 -18.01
CA VAL A 27 -1.92 3.76 -17.25
C VAL A 27 -1.47 5.19 -17.54
N GLU A 28 -2.40 6.13 -17.44
CA GLU A 28 -2.15 7.56 -17.61
C GLU A 28 -2.95 8.37 -16.57
N ILE A 29 -2.26 9.21 -15.80
CA ILE A 29 -2.95 10.14 -14.89
C ILE A 29 -3.44 11.34 -15.70
N VAL A 30 -4.75 11.57 -15.71
CA VAL A 30 -5.38 12.66 -16.49
C VAL A 30 -5.98 13.75 -15.61
N ALA A 31 -6.22 13.47 -14.33
CA ALA A 31 -6.76 14.44 -13.39
C ALA A 31 -6.32 14.16 -11.95
N ILE A 32 -6.22 15.22 -11.17
CA ILE A 32 -5.93 15.20 -9.73
C ILE A 32 -6.91 16.15 -9.04
N ASN A 33 -7.46 15.70 -7.92
CA ASN A 33 -8.20 16.54 -7.00
C ASN A 33 -7.47 16.62 -5.66
N ASP A 34 -7.23 17.83 -5.18
CA ASP A 34 -6.77 18.12 -3.82
C ASP A 34 -7.22 19.50 -3.41
N LEU A 35 -7.23 19.82 -2.11
CA LEU A 35 -7.64 21.14 -1.61
C LEU A 35 -6.50 22.18 -1.65
N LEU A 36 -5.33 21.79 -2.18
CA LEU A 36 -4.17 22.63 -2.39
C LEU A 36 -4.24 23.28 -3.78
N ASP A 37 -3.57 24.44 -3.93
CA ASP A 37 -3.39 25.05 -5.25
C ASP A 37 -2.40 24.30 -6.14
N ALA A 38 -2.49 24.53 -7.45
CA ALA A 38 -1.68 23.83 -8.44
C ALA A 38 -0.18 24.12 -8.30
N ASP A 39 0.19 25.35 -7.90
CA ASP A 39 1.61 25.74 -7.72
C ASP A 39 2.24 24.96 -6.57
N TYR A 40 1.51 24.82 -5.44
CA TYR A 40 2.00 24.05 -4.32
C TYR A 40 2.02 22.55 -4.63
N MET A 41 1.04 22.01 -5.37
CA MET A 41 1.07 20.62 -5.84
C MET A 41 2.26 20.37 -6.76
N ALA A 42 2.58 21.31 -7.67
CA ALA A 42 3.77 21.23 -8.53
C ALA A 42 5.05 21.21 -7.71
N TYR A 43 5.16 22.06 -6.69
CA TYR A 43 6.29 22.09 -5.76
C TYR A 43 6.46 20.73 -5.06
N MET A 44 5.39 20.18 -4.47
CA MET A 44 5.43 18.90 -3.78
C MET A 44 5.71 17.71 -4.71
N LEU A 45 5.32 17.78 -5.98
CA LEU A 45 5.67 16.75 -6.95
C LEU A 45 7.15 16.81 -7.33
N LYS A 46 7.69 18.04 -7.49
CA LYS A 46 9.11 18.25 -7.85
C LYS A 46 10.06 17.75 -6.78
N TYR A 47 9.73 18.00 -5.50
CA TYR A 47 10.64 17.79 -4.38
C TYR A 47 10.04 16.82 -3.38
N ASP A 48 10.78 15.78 -3.05
CA ASP A 48 10.39 14.80 -2.05
C ASP A 48 11.63 14.44 -1.22
N SER A 49 11.50 14.55 0.12
CA SER A 49 12.62 14.31 1.04
C SER A 49 13.03 12.84 1.10
N THR A 50 12.13 11.93 0.77
CA THR A 50 12.36 10.47 0.81
C THR A 50 12.76 9.93 -0.56
N HIS A 51 12.02 10.31 -1.62
CA HIS A 51 12.20 9.76 -2.97
C HIS A 51 12.96 10.69 -3.91
N GLY A 52 13.45 11.84 -3.41
CA GLY A 52 14.24 12.78 -4.18
C GLY A 52 13.44 13.54 -5.24
N ARG A 53 14.17 14.25 -6.11
CA ARG A 53 13.55 15.06 -7.16
C ARG A 53 12.82 14.20 -8.18
N PHE A 54 11.68 14.71 -8.63
CA PHE A 54 10.94 14.10 -9.75
C PHE A 54 11.80 14.10 -11.02
N LYS A 55 11.84 12.95 -11.69
CA LYS A 55 12.61 12.78 -12.93
C LYS A 55 11.75 13.17 -14.12
N GLY A 56 11.64 14.48 -14.40
CA GLY A 56 10.83 15.02 -15.49
C GLY A 56 10.55 16.49 -15.30
N THR A 57 9.76 17.05 -16.20
CA THR A 57 9.32 18.46 -16.16
C THR A 57 7.99 18.56 -15.43
N VAL A 58 7.84 19.59 -14.59
CA VAL A 58 6.58 19.93 -13.92
C VAL A 58 6.39 21.43 -14.00
N GLU A 59 5.32 21.85 -14.64
CA GLU A 59 4.94 23.25 -14.81
C GLU A 59 3.48 23.44 -14.39
N VAL A 60 3.09 24.68 -14.17
CA VAL A 60 1.69 25.05 -13.96
C VAL A 60 1.26 25.95 -15.10
N LYS A 61 0.13 25.65 -15.73
CA LYS A 61 -0.46 26.43 -16.78
C LYS A 61 -1.98 26.45 -16.61
N ASP A 62 -2.56 27.64 -16.63
CA ASP A 62 -4.02 27.86 -16.51
C ASP A 62 -4.65 27.12 -15.31
N GLY A 63 -3.92 27.07 -14.17
CA GLY A 63 -4.36 26.38 -12.94
C GLY A 63 -4.28 24.84 -12.98
N HIS A 64 -3.64 24.29 -14.01
CA HIS A 64 -3.44 22.85 -14.19
C HIS A 64 -1.96 22.48 -14.14
N LEU A 65 -1.65 21.22 -13.83
CA LEU A 65 -0.28 20.71 -13.94
C LEU A 65 0.02 20.34 -15.40
N VAL A 66 1.23 20.67 -15.85
CA VAL A 66 1.79 20.16 -17.10
C VAL A 66 3.03 19.34 -16.74
N VAL A 67 2.93 18.02 -16.88
CA VAL A 67 4.01 17.10 -16.52
C VAL A 67 4.47 16.35 -17.76
N ASN A 68 5.78 16.46 -18.06
CA ASN A 68 6.37 15.87 -19.28
C ASN A 68 5.61 16.27 -20.55
N GLY A 69 5.13 17.51 -20.61
CA GLY A 69 4.36 18.06 -21.74
C GLY A 69 2.88 17.68 -21.77
N LYS A 70 2.38 16.86 -20.83
CA LYS A 70 0.98 16.48 -20.74
C LYS A 70 0.25 17.30 -19.71
N THR A 71 -0.92 17.85 -20.09
CA THR A 71 -1.80 18.58 -19.18
C THR A 71 -2.62 17.63 -18.33
N ILE A 72 -2.60 17.87 -17.03
CA ILE A 72 -3.34 17.10 -16.02
C ILE A 72 -4.30 18.06 -15.33
N ARG A 73 -5.60 17.77 -15.46
CA ARG A 73 -6.63 18.60 -14.83
C ARG A 73 -6.47 18.62 -13.32
N VAL A 74 -6.43 19.81 -12.73
CA VAL A 74 -6.44 20.00 -11.28
C VAL A 74 -7.81 20.55 -10.87
N THR A 75 -8.39 19.98 -9.83
CA THR A 75 -9.62 20.44 -9.18
C THR A 75 -9.42 20.59 -7.67
N SER A 76 -10.26 21.39 -7.03
CA SER A 76 -10.23 21.60 -5.56
C SER A 76 -11.63 21.43 -4.99
N GLU A 77 -12.15 20.20 -5.07
CA GLU A 77 -13.50 19.85 -4.65
C GLU A 77 -13.47 18.98 -3.38
N ARG A 78 -14.31 19.36 -2.40
CA ARG A 78 -14.48 18.59 -1.14
C ARG A 78 -15.38 17.39 -1.32
N ASP A 79 -16.46 17.54 -2.11
CA ASP A 79 -17.39 16.46 -2.37
C ASP A 79 -17.03 15.75 -3.69
N PRO A 80 -16.65 14.46 -3.66
CA PRO A 80 -16.29 13.72 -4.87
C PRO A 80 -17.38 13.69 -5.93
N ALA A 81 -18.64 13.86 -5.59
CA ALA A 81 -19.75 13.89 -6.53
C ALA A 81 -19.65 15.03 -7.55
N ASN A 82 -18.90 16.11 -7.23
CA ASN A 82 -18.74 17.30 -8.09
C ASN A 82 -17.50 17.23 -9.00
N LEU A 83 -16.73 16.13 -8.97
CA LEU A 83 -15.43 16.04 -9.64
C LEU A 83 -15.51 15.88 -11.17
N LYS A 84 -16.68 15.52 -11.71
CA LYS A 84 -16.94 15.43 -13.17
C LYS A 84 -15.83 14.67 -13.91
N TRP A 85 -15.54 13.48 -13.44
CA TRP A 85 -14.49 12.62 -14.01
C TRP A 85 -14.72 12.27 -15.48
N ASN A 86 -15.98 12.24 -15.91
CA ASN A 86 -16.38 12.01 -17.29
C ASN A 86 -15.87 13.07 -18.26
N GLU A 87 -15.68 14.34 -17.85
CA GLU A 87 -15.21 15.43 -18.73
C GLU A 87 -13.78 15.18 -19.25
N VAL A 88 -12.97 14.42 -18.51
CA VAL A 88 -11.60 14.04 -18.91
C VAL A 88 -11.47 12.53 -19.16
N GLY A 89 -12.58 11.80 -19.16
CA GLY A 89 -12.66 10.39 -19.51
C GLY A 89 -11.94 9.47 -18.53
N VAL A 90 -11.99 9.75 -17.23
CA VAL A 90 -11.41 8.88 -16.19
C VAL A 90 -12.10 7.52 -16.18
N ASP A 91 -11.31 6.46 -16.33
CA ASP A 91 -11.78 5.08 -16.20
C ASP A 91 -11.80 4.65 -14.73
N VAL A 92 -10.70 4.89 -14.01
CA VAL A 92 -10.54 4.46 -12.61
C VAL A 92 -10.06 5.62 -11.75
N VAL A 93 -10.66 5.79 -10.57
CA VAL A 93 -10.17 6.72 -9.56
C VAL A 93 -9.33 5.96 -8.52
N ALA A 94 -8.11 6.45 -8.26
CA ALA A 94 -7.34 6.11 -7.08
C ALA A 94 -7.77 7.06 -5.94
N GLU A 95 -8.53 6.54 -4.97
CA GLU A 95 -8.99 7.28 -3.81
C GLU A 95 -7.91 7.28 -2.73
N ALA A 96 -7.16 8.37 -2.63
CA ALA A 96 -5.97 8.49 -1.78
C ALA A 96 -6.08 9.53 -0.65
N THR A 97 -7.29 9.98 -0.33
CA THR A 97 -7.52 10.94 0.77
C THR A 97 -7.52 10.26 2.15
N GLY A 98 -7.81 8.95 2.20
CA GLY A 98 -8.05 8.24 3.45
C GLY A 98 -9.40 8.55 4.12
N ILE A 99 -10.28 9.31 3.45
CA ILE A 99 -11.58 9.75 3.97
C ILE A 99 -12.71 8.85 3.44
N PHE A 100 -12.77 8.63 2.13
CA PHE A 100 -13.85 7.93 1.44
C PHE A 100 -13.55 6.43 1.30
N LEU A 101 -13.54 5.70 2.43
CA LEU A 101 -13.12 4.31 2.52
C LEU A 101 -14.28 3.31 2.71
N THR A 102 -15.48 3.68 2.29
CA THR A 102 -16.67 2.80 2.26
C THR A 102 -17.27 2.81 0.87
N ASP A 103 -18.05 1.78 0.50
CA ASP A 103 -18.76 1.74 -0.77
C ASP A 103 -19.62 2.99 -0.96
N GLU A 104 -20.42 3.34 0.05
CA GLU A 104 -21.30 4.51 0.02
C GLU A 104 -20.55 5.80 -0.32
N THR A 105 -19.45 6.05 0.38
CA THR A 105 -18.70 7.30 0.20
C THR A 105 -17.89 7.33 -1.09
N ALA A 106 -17.30 6.20 -1.49
CA ALA A 106 -16.53 6.08 -2.72
C ALA A 106 -17.42 6.08 -3.98
N ARG A 107 -18.68 5.64 -3.86
CA ARG A 107 -19.67 5.63 -4.96
C ARG A 107 -19.97 7.03 -5.50
N LYS A 108 -19.66 8.07 -4.76
CA LYS A 108 -19.70 9.46 -5.24
C LYS A 108 -18.77 9.69 -6.45
N HIS A 109 -17.65 8.97 -6.55
CA HIS A 109 -16.80 9.03 -7.73
C HIS A 109 -17.46 8.41 -8.96
N ILE A 110 -18.22 7.33 -8.76
CA ILE A 110 -19.01 6.71 -9.83
C ILE A 110 -20.09 7.70 -10.30
N ALA A 111 -20.79 8.35 -9.37
CA ALA A 111 -21.78 9.39 -9.70
C ALA A 111 -21.16 10.57 -10.44
N ALA A 112 -19.87 10.90 -10.17
CA ALA A 112 -19.11 11.92 -10.88
C ALA A 112 -18.57 11.46 -12.26
N GLY A 113 -18.85 10.21 -12.67
CA GLY A 113 -18.56 9.69 -14.00
C GLY A 113 -17.31 8.82 -14.12
N ALA A 114 -16.69 8.40 -13.04
CA ALA A 114 -15.68 7.35 -13.06
C ALA A 114 -16.36 5.98 -13.25
N LYS A 115 -15.66 5.04 -13.91
CA LYS A 115 -16.19 3.68 -14.09
C LYS A 115 -15.92 2.80 -12.90
N LYS A 116 -14.76 2.97 -12.25
CA LYS A 116 -14.31 2.18 -11.11
C LYS A 116 -13.54 3.02 -10.09
N VAL A 117 -13.42 2.52 -8.87
CA VAL A 117 -12.66 3.16 -7.78
C VAL A 117 -11.77 2.13 -7.09
N VAL A 118 -10.51 2.48 -6.89
CA VAL A 118 -9.57 1.75 -6.04
C VAL A 118 -9.29 2.58 -4.79
N LEU A 119 -9.69 2.09 -3.62
CA LEU A 119 -9.37 2.68 -2.33
C LEU A 119 -7.90 2.38 -2.00
N THR A 120 -7.11 3.41 -1.72
CA THR A 120 -5.71 3.25 -1.32
C THR A 120 -5.54 3.10 0.20
N GLY A 121 -6.40 2.32 0.79
CA GLY A 121 -6.42 1.98 2.20
C GLY A 121 -7.44 0.88 2.48
N PRO A 122 -7.40 0.25 3.67
CA PRO A 122 -8.35 -0.79 4.01
C PRO A 122 -9.77 -0.21 4.05
N SER A 123 -10.73 -0.93 3.46
CA SER A 123 -12.14 -0.56 3.53
C SER A 123 -12.63 -0.60 4.98
N LYS A 124 -13.54 0.33 5.30
CA LYS A 124 -14.18 0.43 6.62
C LYS A 124 -15.54 -0.29 6.70
N ASP A 125 -15.94 -0.90 5.61
CA ASP A 125 -17.14 -1.71 5.44
C ASP A 125 -16.81 -3.03 4.74
N ASP A 126 -17.79 -3.66 4.08
CA ASP A 126 -17.61 -4.91 3.35
C ASP A 126 -17.12 -4.74 1.91
N THR A 127 -16.69 -3.54 1.51
CA THR A 127 -16.02 -3.33 0.22
C THR A 127 -14.86 -4.30 0.07
N PRO A 128 -14.82 -5.10 -1.01
CA PRO A 128 -13.84 -6.17 -1.16
C PRO A 128 -12.42 -5.62 -1.24
N MET A 129 -11.52 -6.31 -0.53
CA MET A 129 -10.08 -6.01 -0.53
C MET A 129 -9.35 -7.03 -1.38
N PHE A 130 -8.46 -6.55 -2.24
CA PHE A 130 -7.61 -7.39 -3.08
C PHE A 130 -6.14 -7.10 -2.82
N VAL A 131 -5.36 -8.16 -2.70
CA VAL A 131 -3.89 -8.13 -2.66
C VAL A 131 -3.38 -8.86 -3.89
N MET A 132 -2.60 -8.16 -4.70
CA MET A 132 -2.04 -8.74 -5.92
C MET A 132 -1.18 -9.97 -5.59
N GLY A 133 -1.35 -11.04 -6.36
CA GLY A 133 -0.68 -12.32 -6.13
C GLY A 133 -1.34 -13.22 -5.08
N VAL A 134 -2.26 -12.68 -4.27
CA VAL A 134 -2.93 -13.43 -3.19
C VAL A 134 -4.36 -13.81 -3.59
N ASN A 135 -5.24 -12.82 -3.74
CA ASN A 135 -6.66 -13.06 -4.02
C ASN A 135 -7.22 -12.21 -5.18
N HIS A 136 -6.37 -11.52 -5.95
CA HIS A 136 -6.81 -10.67 -7.06
C HIS A 136 -7.61 -11.44 -8.13
N SER A 137 -7.38 -12.73 -8.29
CA SER A 137 -8.13 -13.60 -9.21
C SER A 137 -9.60 -13.78 -8.81
N ALA A 138 -9.97 -13.47 -7.57
CA ALA A 138 -11.35 -13.48 -7.10
C ALA A 138 -12.16 -12.24 -7.50
N TYR A 139 -11.53 -11.28 -8.21
CA TYR A 139 -12.24 -10.13 -8.74
C TYR A 139 -13.32 -10.56 -9.73
N ALA A 140 -14.55 -10.11 -9.53
CA ALA A 140 -15.72 -10.50 -10.30
C ALA A 140 -16.50 -9.29 -10.86
N GLY A 141 -15.80 -8.19 -11.16
CA GLY A 141 -16.40 -7.02 -11.81
C GLY A 141 -16.89 -5.92 -10.87
N GLN A 142 -16.52 -5.95 -9.59
CA GLN A 142 -16.91 -4.90 -8.63
C GLN A 142 -16.41 -3.51 -9.07
N ASP A 143 -17.28 -2.50 -8.91
CA ASP A 143 -16.95 -1.11 -9.29
C ASP A 143 -16.02 -0.44 -8.29
N ILE A 144 -16.12 -0.82 -7.01
CA ILE A 144 -15.34 -0.26 -5.92
C ILE A 144 -14.62 -1.39 -5.21
N VAL A 145 -13.30 -1.26 -5.13
CA VAL A 145 -12.41 -2.25 -4.50
C VAL A 145 -11.36 -1.54 -3.65
N SER A 146 -10.80 -2.24 -2.68
CA SER A 146 -9.71 -1.75 -1.85
C SER A 146 -8.42 -2.51 -2.13
N ASN A 147 -7.29 -1.78 -2.18
CA ASN A 147 -5.95 -2.36 -2.24
C ASN A 147 -5.41 -2.75 -0.85
N ALA A 148 -6.27 -2.83 0.18
CA ALA A 148 -5.91 -3.08 1.56
C ALA A 148 -4.86 -2.06 2.09
N SER A 149 -4.07 -2.42 3.11
CA SER A 149 -2.97 -1.58 3.61
C SER A 149 -1.60 -2.02 3.06
N CYS A 150 -0.60 -1.15 3.17
CA CYS A 150 0.79 -1.50 2.84
C CYS A 150 1.29 -2.70 3.66
N THR A 151 0.96 -2.75 4.95
CA THR A 151 1.33 -3.85 5.84
C THR A 151 0.62 -5.15 5.43
N THR A 152 -0.66 -5.10 5.05
CA THR A 152 -1.38 -6.28 4.53
C THR A 152 -0.76 -6.78 3.23
N ASN A 153 -0.33 -5.87 2.35
CA ASN A 153 0.36 -6.22 1.10
C ASN A 153 1.73 -6.88 1.34
N CYS A 154 2.40 -6.56 2.45
CA CYS A 154 3.63 -7.24 2.83
C CYS A 154 3.36 -8.61 3.48
N LEU A 155 2.42 -8.65 4.44
CA LEU A 155 2.15 -9.85 5.23
C LEU A 155 1.46 -10.95 4.42
N ALA A 156 0.48 -10.61 3.59
CA ALA A 156 -0.37 -11.60 2.92
C ALA A 156 0.39 -12.52 1.94
N PRO A 157 1.32 -12.05 1.08
CA PRO A 157 2.11 -12.93 0.23
C PRO A 157 2.97 -13.90 1.05
N LEU A 158 3.62 -13.42 2.11
CA LEU A 158 4.41 -14.26 3.02
C LEU A 158 3.52 -15.30 3.72
N ALA A 159 2.41 -14.86 4.33
CA ALA A 159 1.48 -15.74 5.03
C ALA A 159 0.85 -16.79 4.09
N LYS A 160 0.59 -16.41 2.81
CA LYS A 160 0.09 -17.36 1.80
C LYS A 160 1.06 -18.52 1.58
N VAL A 161 2.33 -18.23 1.33
CA VAL A 161 3.34 -19.28 1.11
C VAL A 161 3.43 -20.22 2.31
N ILE A 162 3.50 -19.65 3.51
CA ILE A 162 3.61 -20.44 4.74
C ILE A 162 2.35 -21.27 4.99
N ASN A 163 1.17 -20.70 4.78
CA ASN A 163 -0.08 -21.42 4.97
C ASN A 163 -0.27 -22.53 3.93
N ASP A 164 0.03 -22.27 2.68
CA ASP A 164 -0.16 -23.23 1.59
C ASP A 164 0.79 -24.42 1.73
N LYS A 165 2.03 -24.20 2.16
CA LYS A 165 3.05 -25.26 2.27
C LYS A 165 2.99 -26.00 3.61
N PHE A 166 2.86 -25.26 4.71
CA PHE A 166 3.06 -25.81 6.07
C PHE A 166 1.82 -25.71 6.96
N GLY A 167 0.83 -24.89 6.57
CA GLY A 167 -0.33 -24.57 7.42
C GLY A 167 0.04 -23.64 8.58
N ILE A 168 -0.77 -22.60 8.81
CA ILE A 168 -0.65 -21.72 9.98
C ILE A 168 -1.75 -22.10 10.96
N VAL A 169 -1.36 -22.54 12.17
CA VAL A 169 -2.29 -22.77 13.28
C VAL A 169 -2.72 -21.46 13.88
N GLU A 170 -1.73 -20.64 14.24
CA GLU A 170 -1.91 -19.30 14.83
C GLU A 170 -0.67 -18.46 14.64
N GLY A 171 -0.80 -17.14 14.70
CA GLY A 171 0.34 -16.24 14.60
C GLY A 171 0.08 -14.84 15.14
N LEU A 172 1.17 -14.22 15.58
CA LEU A 172 1.20 -12.82 15.99
C LEU A 172 2.13 -12.05 15.04
N MET A 173 1.65 -10.93 14.53
CA MET A 173 2.42 -10.05 13.67
C MET A 173 2.74 -8.76 14.42
N THR A 174 3.99 -8.35 14.36
CA THR A 174 4.41 -7.00 14.72
C THR A 174 4.94 -6.31 13.47
N THR A 175 4.43 -5.13 13.15
CA THR A 175 5.11 -4.29 12.17
C THR A 175 5.88 -3.19 12.88
N VAL A 176 7.18 -3.10 12.61
CA VAL A 176 7.98 -1.92 12.95
C VAL A 176 7.88 -0.97 11.77
N HIS A 177 7.12 0.11 11.94
CA HIS A 177 6.62 0.90 10.84
C HIS A 177 7.22 2.31 10.84
N ALA A 178 7.62 2.77 9.67
CA ALA A 178 8.07 4.13 9.44
C ALA A 178 6.98 5.16 9.81
N THR A 179 7.38 6.41 9.98
CA THR A 179 6.48 7.53 10.24
C THR A 179 5.52 7.76 9.08
N THR A 180 4.30 8.16 9.39
CA THR A 180 3.29 8.51 8.40
C THR A 180 2.70 9.89 8.68
N ALA A 181 2.05 10.49 7.68
CA ALA A 181 1.49 11.84 7.77
C ALA A 181 0.42 12.03 8.86
N THR A 182 -0.12 10.94 9.41
CA THR A 182 -1.11 11.01 10.51
C THR A 182 -0.49 11.23 11.89
N GLN A 183 0.84 11.03 12.03
CA GLN A 183 1.55 11.22 13.28
C GLN A 183 1.87 12.71 13.53
N LYS A 184 2.13 13.05 14.79
CA LYS A 184 2.48 14.41 15.20
C LYS A 184 4.00 14.63 15.13
N THR A 185 4.42 15.79 14.64
CA THR A 185 5.84 16.16 14.62
C THR A 185 6.35 16.36 16.04
N VAL A 186 5.58 17.02 16.89
CA VAL A 186 5.83 17.24 18.32
C VAL A 186 4.61 16.79 19.11
N ASP A 187 4.72 16.66 20.44
CA ASP A 187 3.60 16.30 21.30
C ASP A 187 2.40 17.22 21.05
N GLY A 188 1.27 16.64 20.74
CA GLY A 188 0.04 17.37 20.43
C GLY A 188 -1.22 16.55 20.72
N PRO A 189 -2.39 17.20 20.78
CA PRO A 189 -3.63 16.55 21.15
C PRO A 189 -4.02 15.46 20.14
N SER A 190 -4.42 14.30 20.65
CA SER A 190 -4.97 13.18 19.89
C SER A 190 -6.06 12.50 20.74
N ALA A 191 -7.32 12.80 20.41
CA ALA A 191 -8.46 12.37 21.23
C ALA A 191 -8.70 10.86 21.22
N LYS A 192 -8.39 10.17 20.13
CA LYS A 192 -8.67 8.72 19.97
C LYS A 192 -7.46 7.83 20.27
N ASP A 193 -6.27 8.33 20.01
CA ASP A 193 -5.01 7.61 20.22
C ASP A 193 -4.00 8.55 20.89
N TRP A 194 -3.93 8.48 22.20
CA TRP A 194 -3.03 9.34 22.98
C TRP A 194 -1.56 9.12 22.62
N ARG A 195 -1.17 7.85 22.37
CA ARG A 195 0.20 7.52 21.96
C ARG A 195 0.53 8.12 20.59
N GLY A 196 -0.42 8.11 19.66
CA GLY A 196 -0.27 8.75 18.35
C GLY A 196 -0.18 10.27 18.40
N GLY A 197 -0.49 10.91 19.54
CA GLY A 197 -0.25 12.32 19.81
C GLY A 197 1.17 12.69 20.19
N ARG A 198 2.06 11.71 20.43
CA ARG A 198 3.45 11.94 20.83
C ARG A 198 4.33 12.19 19.61
N GLY A 199 5.41 12.96 19.81
CA GLY A 199 6.34 13.36 18.76
C GLY A 199 6.97 12.16 18.05
N ALA A 200 6.75 12.05 16.76
CA ALA A 200 7.15 10.90 15.94
C ALA A 200 8.68 10.77 15.77
N ALA A 201 9.41 11.89 15.82
CA ALA A 201 10.83 11.92 15.53
C ALA A 201 11.73 11.41 16.68
N GLN A 202 11.17 11.13 17.85
CA GLN A 202 11.95 10.83 19.05
C GLN A 202 11.40 9.67 19.90
N ASN A 203 10.35 9.01 19.43
CA ASN A 203 9.67 7.97 20.19
C ASN A 203 9.50 6.67 19.40
N ILE A 204 9.54 5.54 20.12
CA ILE A 204 8.96 4.28 19.68
C ILE A 204 7.52 4.25 20.18
N ILE A 205 6.55 4.25 19.28
CA ILE A 205 5.14 4.44 19.61
C ILE A 205 4.36 3.15 19.32
N PRO A 206 3.91 2.40 20.36
CA PRO A 206 2.98 1.29 20.16
C PRO A 206 1.65 1.80 19.59
N SER A 207 1.15 1.14 18.53
CA SER A 207 -0.09 1.50 17.85
C SER A 207 -0.87 0.25 17.46
N SER A 208 -2.18 0.35 17.43
CA SER A 208 -3.02 -0.73 16.89
C SER A 208 -2.90 -0.80 15.38
N THR A 209 -3.08 -2.00 14.83
CA THR A 209 -3.19 -2.22 13.38
C THR A 209 -4.21 -3.31 13.09
N GLY A 210 -5.03 -3.09 12.06
CA GLY A 210 -5.94 -4.10 11.53
C GLY A 210 -5.30 -4.98 10.43
N ALA A 211 -4.04 -4.76 10.09
CA ALA A 211 -3.41 -5.39 8.92
C ALA A 211 -3.38 -6.93 9.02
N ALA A 212 -3.07 -7.48 10.18
CA ALA A 212 -3.05 -8.94 10.37
C ALA A 212 -4.45 -9.56 10.29
N LYS A 213 -5.46 -8.88 10.85
CA LYS A 213 -6.86 -9.31 10.72
C LYS A 213 -7.37 -9.20 9.27
N ALA A 214 -6.89 -8.20 8.53
CA ALA A 214 -7.24 -8.02 7.12
C ALA A 214 -6.71 -9.17 6.25
N VAL A 215 -5.62 -9.85 6.64
CA VAL A 215 -5.16 -11.06 5.95
C VAL A 215 -6.23 -12.14 5.93
N GLY A 216 -7.00 -12.32 7.01
CA GLY A 216 -8.13 -13.25 7.05
C GLY A 216 -9.29 -12.88 6.11
N LYS A 217 -9.36 -11.63 5.61
CA LYS A 217 -10.33 -11.23 4.58
C LYS A 217 -9.84 -11.58 3.16
N VAL A 218 -8.53 -11.61 2.95
CA VAL A 218 -7.93 -11.92 1.63
C VAL A 218 -7.47 -13.38 1.52
N ILE A 219 -7.24 -14.04 2.64
CA ILE A 219 -6.97 -15.49 2.76
C ILE A 219 -7.94 -16.05 3.80
N PRO A 220 -9.14 -16.50 3.41
CA PRO A 220 -10.19 -16.91 4.35
C PRO A 220 -9.78 -18.00 5.35
N GLU A 221 -8.86 -18.89 4.97
CA GLU A 221 -8.33 -19.97 5.82
C GLU A 221 -7.55 -19.43 7.03
N LEU A 222 -7.09 -18.18 6.96
CA LEU A 222 -6.38 -17.50 8.05
C LEU A 222 -7.29 -16.62 8.91
N ASN A 223 -8.59 -16.61 8.65
CA ASN A 223 -9.52 -15.82 9.44
C ASN A 223 -9.53 -16.31 10.90
N GLY A 224 -9.29 -15.37 11.82
CA GLY A 224 -9.21 -15.65 13.26
C GLY A 224 -7.88 -16.27 13.74
N LYS A 225 -6.97 -16.64 12.82
CA LYS A 225 -5.66 -17.21 13.19
C LYS A 225 -4.55 -16.18 13.35
N LEU A 226 -4.71 -14.99 12.78
CA LEU A 226 -3.71 -13.92 12.83
C LEU A 226 -4.24 -12.65 13.50
N THR A 227 -3.45 -12.08 14.39
CA THR A 227 -3.63 -10.72 14.90
C THR A 227 -2.28 -10.03 15.05
N GLY A 228 -2.26 -8.74 15.37
CA GLY A 228 -0.98 -8.05 15.48
C GLY A 228 -1.08 -6.61 15.95
N MET A 229 0.08 -6.00 16.08
CA MET A 229 0.27 -4.62 16.48
C MET A 229 1.37 -3.94 15.67
N SER A 230 1.54 -2.65 15.88
CA SER A 230 2.57 -1.83 15.24
C SER A 230 3.42 -1.12 16.29
N PHE A 231 4.73 -1.01 16.03
CA PHE A 231 5.57 0.03 16.62
C PHE A 231 5.90 1.06 15.55
N ARG A 232 5.56 2.33 15.79
CA ARG A 232 6.01 3.44 14.97
C ARG A 232 7.40 3.87 15.45
N VAL A 233 8.33 4.01 14.50
CA VAL A 233 9.73 4.37 14.77
C VAL A 233 10.13 5.60 13.97
N PRO A 234 11.16 6.35 14.40
CA PRO A 234 11.61 7.59 13.75
C PRO A 234 12.39 7.37 12.45
N THR A 235 11.85 6.56 11.53
CA THR A 235 12.37 6.37 10.18
C THR A 235 11.42 6.98 9.17
N PRO A 236 11.92 7.65 8.11
CA PRO A 236 11.06 8.35 7.16
C PRO A 236 10.27 7.43 6.22
N ASN A 237 10.81 6.25 5.93
CA ASN A 237 10.22 5.28 5.00
C ASN A 237 10.82 3.90 5.26
N VAL A 238 10.25 2.87 4.65
CA VAL A 238 10.53 1.45 4.79
C VAL A 238 10.17 0.92 6.17
N SER A 239 9.35 -0.08 6.17
CA SER A 239 8.82 -0.77 7.34
C SER A 239 9.16 -2.26 7.26
N VAL A 240 8.97 -2.97 8.36
CA VAL A 240 9.22 -4.41 8.42
C VAL A 240 8.05 -5.13 9.10
N VAL A 241 7.70 -6.28 8.57
CA VAL A 241 6.79 -7.24 9.20
C VAL A 241 7.63 -8.30 9.91
N ASP A 242 7.30 -8.54 11.17
CA ASP A 242 7.74 -9.66 11.99
C ASP A 242 6.53 -10.56 12.23
N LEU A 243 6.51 -11.73 11.59
CA LEU A 243 5.47 -12.75 11.76
C LEU A 243 6.00 -13.89 12.61
N THR A 244 5.49 -14.03 13.83
CA THR A 244 5.73 -15.21 14.65
C THR A 244 4.54 -16.16 14.50
N ALA A 245 4.79 -17.37 13.99
CA ALA A 245 3.74 -18.32 13.65
C ALA A 245 4.02 -19.72 14.15
N ARG A 246 2.95 -20.43 14.57
CA ARG A 246 2.93 -21.84 14.81
C ARG A 246 2.48 -22.57 13.55
N LEU A 247 3.29 -23.51 13.09
CA LEU A 247 3.04 -24.32 11.89
C LEU A 247 2.28 -25.60 12.24
N GLU A 248 1.38 -25.99 11.35
CA GLU A 248 0.66 -27.26 11.47
C GLU A 248 1.60 -28.45 11.12
N LYS A 249 2.33 -28.31 10.01
CA LYS A 249 3.33 -29.28 9.55
C LYS A 249 4.71 -28.82 9.99
N PRO A 250 5.50 -29.68 10.63
CA PRO A 250 6.87 -29.34 11.01
C PRO A 250 7.71 -29.07 9.76
N ALA A 251 8.57 -28.06 9.83
CA ALA A 251 9.52 -27.72 8.79
C ALA A 251 10.76 -27.06 9.39
N THR A 252 11.93 -27.41 8.88
CA THR A 252 13.15 -26.70 9.23
C THR A 252 13.12 -25.28 8.69
N TYR A 253 13.86 -24.36 9.33
CA TYR A 253 13.96 -22.98 8.83
C TYR A 253 14.49 -22.92 7.39
N LYS A 254 15.39 -23.83 7.02
CA LYS A 254 15.92 -23.95 5.66
C LYS A 254 14.82 -24.28 4.64
N GLU A 255 13.97 -25.28 4.93
CA GLU A 255 12.83 -25.65 4.07
C GLU A 255 11.85 -24.50 3.90
N ILE A 256 11.62 -23.71 4.96
CA ILE A 256 10.79 -22.51 4.91
C ILE A 256 11.40 -21.46 3.97
N CYS A 257 12.70 -21.18 4.10
CA CYS A 257 13.42 -20.25 3.22
C CYS A 257 13.38 -20.70 1.76
N GLU A 258 13.58 -21.99 1.48
CA GLU A 258 13.52 -22.58 0.14
C GLU A 258 12.12 -22.43 -0.48
N ALA A 259 11.06 -22.69 0.29
CA ALA A 259 9.68 -22.53 -0.16
C ALA A 259 9.34 -21.07 -0.49
N ILE A 260 9.81 -20.11 0.32
CA ILE A 260 9.61 -18.69 0.07
C ILE A 260 10.39 -18.24 -1.17
N LYS A 261 11.63 -18.70 -1.33
CA LYS A 261 12.46 -18.40 -2.51
C LYS A 261 11.82 -18.93 -3.79
N GLU A 262 11.34 -20.17 -3.78
CA GLU A 262 10.61 -20.78 -4.90
C GLU A 262 9.39 -19.93 -5.29
N ALA A 263 8.59 -19.49 -4.32
CA ALA A 263 7.43 -18.66 -4.58
C ALA A 263 7.81 -17.26 -5.13
N ALA A 264 8.87 -16.65 -4.60
CA ALA A 264 9.37 -15.33 -5.04
C ALA A 264 9.90 -15.37 -6.48
N GLU A 265 10.54 -16.45 -6.88
CA GLU A 265 11.03 -16.65 -8.25
C GLU A 265 9.94 -17.16 -9.21
N GLY A 266 8.87 -17.75 -8.67
CA GLY A 266 7.76 -18.37 -9.38
C GLY A 266 6.45 -17.58 -9.35
N GLU A 267 5.45 -18.11 -8.64
CA GLU A 267 4.06 -17.62 -8.66
C GLU A 267 3.89 -16.21 -8.10
N LEU A 268 4.75 -15.77 -7.18
CA LEU A 268 4.73 -14.44 -6.57
C LEU A 268 5.81 -13.51 -7.13
N LYS A 269 6.38 -13.82 -8.28
CA LYS A 269 7.34 -12.97 -8.96
C LYS A 269 6.78 -11.57 -9.22
N GLY A 270 7.54 -10.54 -8.84
CA GLY A 270 7.11 -9.14 -8.93
C GLY A 270 6.23 -8.67 -7.75
N ILE A 271 6.03 -9.52 -6.74
CA ILE A 271 5.25 -9.25 -5.54
C ILE A 271 6.09 -9.56 -4.29
N LEU A 272 6.55 -10.80 -4.17
CA LEU A 272 7.43 -11.27 -3.12
C LEU A 272 8.88 -11.29 -3.62
N GLY A 273 9.79 -10.76 -2.81
CA GLY A 273 11.23 -10.86 -3.00
C GLY A 273 11.87 -11.73 -1.93
N TYR A 274 13.16 -12.01 -2.13
CA TYR A 274 13.96 -12.82 -1.23
C TYR A 274 15.38 -12.28 -1.16
N THR A 275 15.95 -12.16 0.04
CA THR A 275 17.35 -11.77 0.23
C THR A 275 18.06 -12.62 1.26
N GLU A 276 19.36 -12.84 1.03
CA GLU A 276 20.31 -13.45 1.97
C GLU A 276 21.41 -12.46 2.35
N ASP A 277 21.28 -11.20 1.96
CA ASP A 277 22.24 -10.14 2.30
C ASP A 277 21.97 -9.59 3.70
N ASP A 278 23.00 -9.00 4.31
CA ASP A 278 22.90 -8.32 5.60
C ASP A 278 22.37 -6.90 5.39
N VAL A 279 21.05 -6.77 5.26
CA VAL A 279 20.35 -5.54 4.87
C VAL A 279 19.70 -4.82 6.04
N VAL A 280 19.42 -3.53 5.84
CA VAL A 280 18.66 -2.68 6.75
C VAL A 280 17.56 -1.92 5.97
N SER A 281 16.67 -1.23 6.66
CA SER A 281 15.49 -0.59 6.06
C SER A 281 15.80 0.32 4.87
N THR A 282 16.89 1.11 4.92
CA THR A 282 17.22 2.08 3.85
C THR A 282 17.62 1.44 2.53
N ASP A 283 18.04 0.17 2.54
CA ASP A 283 18.38 -0.58 1.33
C ASP A 283 17.16 -0.84 0.45
N PHE A 284 15.96 -0.74 1.03
CA PHE A 284 14.69 -0.94 0.33
C PHE A 284 13.96 0.37 -0.03
N ASN A 285 14.61 1.53 0.11
CA ASN A 285 14.02 2.79 -0.37
C ASN A 285 13.83 2.74 -1.90
N GLY A 286 12.58 2.89 -2.34
CA GLY A 286 12.21 2.80 -3.75
C GLY A 286 11.93 1.36 -4.22
N GLU A 287 11.91 0.36 -3.33
CA GLU A 287 11.56 -1.02 -3.69
C GLU A 287 10.09 -1.11 -4.16
N LYS A 288 9.90 -1.74 -5.32
CA LYS A 288 8.58 -1.90 -5.96
C LYS A 288 7.84 -3.17 -5.51
N LEU A 289 8.57 -4.14 -4.97
CA LEU A 289 7.97 -5.33 -4.34
C LEU A 289 7.30 -4.93 -3.02
N THR A 290 6.20 -5.58 -2.70
CA THR A 290 5.45 -5.27 -1.46
C THR A 290 5.90 -6.09 -0.26
N SER A 291 6.75 -7.08 -0.46
CA SER A 291 7.25 -7.97 0.58
C SER A 291 8.60 -8.53 0.15
N VAL A 292 9.68 -8.22 0.85
CA VAL A 292 10.99 -8.81 0.59
C VAL A 292 11.41 -9.60 1.81
N PHE A 293 11.32 -10.93 1.70
CA PHE A 293 11.68 -11.83 2.80
C PHE A 293 13.18 -11.81 3.07
N ASP A 294 13.54 -11.63 4.34
CA ASP A 294 14.92 -11.62 4.81
C ASP A 294 15.24 -12.96 5.48
N ALA A 295 15.94 -13.81 4.73
CA ALA A 295 16.26 -15.17 5.18
C ALA A 295 17.22 -15.21 6.38
N LYS A 296 18.03 -14.15 6.59
CA LYS A 296 18.98 -14.08 7.70
C LYS A 296 18.39 -13.46 8.97
N ALA A 297 17.32 -12.67 8.85
CA ALA A 297 16.74 -11.98 10.00
C ALA A 297 15.73 -12.84 10.79
N GLY A 298 15.21 -13.92 10.19
CA GLY A 298 14.27 -14.82 10.85
C GLY A 298 14.96 -15.89 11.70
N ILE A 299 14.19 -16.56 12.54
CA ILE A 299 14.65 -17.65 13.42
C ILE A 299 13.55 -18.70 13.59
N ALA A 300 13.94 -19.94 13.89
CA ALA A 300 13.03 -20.97 14.34
C ALA A 300 13.40 -21.37 15.79
N LEU A 301 12.38 -21.46 16.66
CA LEU A 301 12.55 -22.01 17.99
C LEU A 301 12.57 -23.56 17.94
N ASN A 302 11.77 -24.12 17.07
CA ASN A 302 11.67 -25.55 16.71
C ASN A 302 10.96 -25.66 15.36
N ASP A 303 10.78 -26.86 14.84
CA ASP A 303 10.21 -27.11 13.53
C ASP A 303 8.74 -26.67 13.37
N ASN A 304 8.05 -26.32 14.45
CA ASN A 304 6.67 -25.86 14.41
C ASN A 304 6.50 -24.39 14.86
N PHE A 305 7.55 -23.71 15.28
CA PHE A 305 7.43 -22.32 15.79
C PHE A 305 8.54 -21.43 15.25
N VAL A 306 8.15 -20.46 14.44
CA VAL A 306 9.07 -19.68 13.61
C VAL A 306 8.75 -18.19 13.66
N LYS A 307 9.79 -17.36 13.56
CA LYS A 307 9.74 -15.94 13.35
C LYS A 307 10.26 -15.62 11.95
N LEU A 308 9.46 -14.94 11.14
CA LEU A 308 9.74 -14.58 9.75
C LEU A 308 9.75 -13.06 9.60
N VAL A 309 10.72 -12.53 8.87
CA VAL A 309 10.92 -11.08 8.70
C VAL A 309 10.79 -10.72 7.23
N SER A 310 10.01 -9.70 6.92
CA SER A 310 9.85 -9.20 5.56
C SER A 310 9.82 -7.68 5.51
N TRP A 311 10.64 -7.10 4.61
CA TRP A 311 10.77 -5.67 4.39
C TRP A 311 9.77 -5.16 3.35
N TYR A 312 9.36 -3.91 3.47
CA TYR A 312 8.53 -3.24 2.46
C TYR A 312 8.70 -1.72 2.47
N ASP A 313 8.87 -1.15 1.28
CA ASP A 313 8.68 0.29 1.12
C ASP A 313 7.17 0.57 1.18
N ASN A 314 6.73 1.13 2.31
CA ASN A 314 5.31 1.34 2.58
C ASN A 314 4.66 2.41 1.67
N GLU A 315 5.43 3.12 0.87
CA GLU A 315 4.98 4.09 -0.13
C GLU A 315 5.14 3.55 -1.56
N THR A 316 6.36 3.23 -1.99
CA THR A 316 6.66 2.83 -3.39
C THR A 316 6.06 1.48 -3.75
N GLY A 317 6.34 0.44 -2.99
CA GLY A 317 5.81 -0.90 -3.27
C GLY A 317 4.29 -0.91 -3.28
N TYR A 318 3.69 -0.30 -2.26
CA TYR A 318 2.24 -0.17 -2.14
C TYR A 318 1.62 0.58 -3.33
N SER A 319 2.18 1.74 -3.71
CA SER A 319 1.66 2.55 -4.80
C SER A 319 1.76 1.86 -6.17
N ASN A 320 2.80 1.07 -6.40
CA ASN A 320 2.88 0.22 -7.59
C ASN A 320 1.76 -0.82 -7.63
N LYS A 321 1.42 -1.44 -6.50
CA LYS A 321 0.31 -2.41 -6.43
C LYS A 321 -1.08 -1.77 -6.57
N VAL A 322 -1.24 -0.51 -6.15
CA VAL A 322 -2.46 0.27 -6.50
C VAL A 322 -2.63 0.31 -8.02
N LEU A 323 -1.57 0.63 -8.76
CA LEU A 323 -1.61 0.68 -10.24
C LEU A 323 -1.76 -0.72 -10.87
N ASP A 324 -1.18 -1.75 -10.28
CA ASP A 324 -1.37 -3.13 -10.73
C ASP A 324 -2.83 -3.57 -10.55
N LEU A 325 -3.46 -3.20 -9.43
CA LEU A 325 -4.87 -3.47 -9.20
C LEU A 325 -5.76 -2.66 -10.16
N VAL A 326 -5.44 -1.37 -10.40
CA VAL A 326 -6.11 -0.55 -11.43
C VAL A 326 -6.07 -1.24 -12.79
N ALA A 327 -4.89 -1.72 -13.21
CA ALA A 327 -4.73 -2.44 -14.47
C ALA A 327 -5.49 -3.77 -14.49
N HIS A 328 -5.51 -4.49 -13.37
CA HIS A 328 -6.20 -5.78 -13.25
C HIS A 328 -7.72 -5.64 -13.39
N ILE A 329 -8.32 -4.71 -12.67
CA ILE A 329 -9.79 -4.53 -12.67
C ILE A 329 -10.31 -3.87 -13.95
N SER A 330 -9.41 -3.33 -14.79
CA SER A 330 -9.77 -2.66 -16.06
C SER A 330 -9.76 -3.61 -17.26
N LYS A 331 -9.37 -4.85 -17.07
CA LYS A 331 -9.44 -5.91 -18.10
C LYS A 331 -10.87 -6.41 -18.23
#